data_d3a2fe3fb0d388f58010bacdf3c8589e
#
_entry.id   d3a2fe3fb0d388f58010bacdf3c8589e
#
_cell.length_a   1.000
_cell.length_b   1.000
_cell.length_c   1.000
_cell.angle_alpha   90.00
_cell.angle_beta   90.00
_cell.angle_gamma   90.00
#
_symmetry.space_group_name_H-M   'P 1'
#
loop_
_entity.id
_entity.type
_entity.pdbx_description
1 polymer ?
#
loop_
_entity_poly.entity_id
_entity_poly.type
_entity_poly.pdbx_seq_one_letter_code
_entity_poly.pdbx_strand_id
1 'polypeptide(L)'
;FAENKKPGALVRSTLKGLEYRIKAGVNIGGTSPLPLPAEIREINSYRPGAQLAIEGNIIKWFDRNRKWGGLFGIRLENKGMKTDARVKNYYMVMDSYDGEVLGHVEGNWTGNVKTNVKNSYITLPFQVIYKVSPRWDLKFGPYISILTNGDFSGVAYDGYIREGDPTGTKANVTEATYDFSGDLRKFQWGLDAGAEWRAYKHLSVYADLTWGLNSIFPGDFESISFKMYNVYLNFGFGYVF
;
A
#
# COMPACT_ATOMS: atom_id res chain seq x y z
N PHE A 1 -41.79 -29.26 -21.50
CA PHE A 1 -40.71 -28.91 -22.47
C PHE A 1 -39.73 -28.01 -21.77
N ALA A 2 -38.62 -28.57 -21.26
CA ALA A 2 -37.52 -27.82 -20.72
C ALA A 2 -36.63 -27.36 -21.88
N GLU A 3 -36.62 -26.08 -22.16
CA GLU A 3 -35.79 -25.45 -23.18
C GLU A 3 -34.31 -25.54 -22.74
N ASN A 4 -33.57 -26.39 -23.45
CA ASN A 4 -32.14 -26.66 -23.22
C ASN A 4 -31.35 -25.44 -23.70
N LYS A 5 -31.20 -24.39 -22.84
CA LYS A 5 -30.41 -23.22 -23.11
C LYS A 5 -28.94 -23.65 -23.18
N LYS A 6 -28.36 -23.63 -24.38
CA LYS A 6 -26.95 -23.95 -24.63
C LYS A 6 -26.04 -23.12 -23.70
N PRO A 7 -25.06 -23.71 -22.97
CA PRO A 7 -24.21 -23.00 -22.02
C PRO A 7 -23.51 -21.76 -22.61
N GLY A 8 -23.20 -21.76 -23.91
CA GLY A 8 -22.65 -20.58 -24.61
C GLY A 8 -23.59 -19.38 -24.76
N ALA A 9 -24.91 -19.59 -24.68
CA ALA A 9 -25.88 -18.49 -24.76
C ALA A 9 -25.98 -17.71 -23.43
N LEU A 10 -25.82 -18.39 -22.29
CA LEU A 10 -25.76 -17.78 -20.97
C LEU A 10 -24.49 -16.96 -20.81
N VAL A 11 -23.34 -17.49 -21.21
CA VAL A 11 -22.06 -16.77 -21.17
C VAL A 11 -22.11 -15.52 -22.08
N ARG A 12 -22.63 -15.61 -23.30
CA ARG A 12 -22.82 -14.45 -24.18
C ARG A 12 -23.77 -13.40 -23.63
N SER A 13 -24.85 -13.80 -22.94
CA SER A 13 -25.78 -12.84 -22.35
C SER A 13 -25.19 -12.13 -21.13
N THR A 14 -24.31 -12.79 -20.37
CA THR A 14 -23.62 -12.23 -19.21
C THR A 14 -22.52 -11.24 -19.63
N LEU A 15 -21.86 -11.48 -20.77
CA LEU A 15 -20.82 -10.62 -21.32
C LEU A 15 -21.37 -9.39 -22.07
N LYS A 16 -22.66 -9.38 -22.45
CA LYS A 16 -23.27 -8.18 -23.06
C LYS A 16 -23.37 -7.04 -22.05
N GLY A 17 -22.82 -5.87 -22.41
CA GLY A 17 -22.89 -4.64 -21.62
C GLY A 17 -21.80 -4.54 -20.56
N LEU A 18 -20.70 -5.28 -20.68
CA LEU A 18 -19.46 -5.03 -19.95
C LEU A 18 -18.69 -3.87 -20.60
N GLU A 19 -18.12 -3.02 -19.77
CA GLU A 19 -17.19 -1.96 -20.16
C GLU A 19 -15.80 -2.34 -19.66
N TYR A 20 -14.80 -2.16 -20.49
CA TYR A 20 -13.42 -2.48 -20.17
C TYR A 20 -12.62 -1.18 -20.07
N ARG A 21 -11.74 -1.10 -19.07
CA ARG A 21 -10.82 0.02 -18.90
C ARG A 21 -9.42 -0.50 -18.60
N ILE A 22 -8.41 0.19 -19.12
CA ILE A 22 -7.01 0.00 -18.74
C ILE A 22 -6.53 1.33 -18.18
N LYS A 23 -5.82 1.29 -17.06
CA LYS A 23 -5.26 2.45 -16.39
C LYS A 23 -3.76 2.25 -16.19
N ALA A 24 -3.00 3.33 -16.32
CA ALA A 24 -1.59 3.38 -15.99
C ALA A 24 -1.29 4.67 -15.24
N GLY A 25 -0.54 4.57 -14.18
CA GLY A 25 -0.24 5.72 -13.33
C GLY A 25 0.87 5.45 -12.34
N VAL A 26 0.92 6.30 -11.33
CA VAL A 26 1.92 6.26 -10.28
C VAL A 26 1.26 6.26 -8.91
N ASN A 27 1.84 5.52 -7.98
CA ASN A 27 1.52 5.55 -6.57
C ASN A 27 2.42 6.57 -5.86
N ILE A 28 1.82 7.45 -5.08
CA ILE A 28 2.50 8.35 -4.15
C ILE A 28 1.86 8.18 -2.79
N GLY A 29 2.66 7.98 -1.76
CA GLY A 29 2.14 7.76 -0.41
C GLY A 29 3.16 7.08 0.46
N GLY A 30 2.71 6.44 1.50
CA GLY A 30 3.61 5.81 2.45
C GLY A 30 3.00 4.65 3.22
N THR A 31 3.90 3.95 3.86
CA THR A 31 3.60 2.95 4.87
C THR A 31 3.89 3.60 6.20
N SER A 32 2.86 3.90 6.97
CA SER A 32 2.96 4.73 8.17
C SER A 32 2.24 4.10 9.35
N PRO A 33 2.76 4.30 10.56
CA PRO A 33 1.96 4.04 11.76
C PRO A 33 0.78 5.01 11.84
N LEU A 34 -0.38 4.49 12.21
CA LEU A 34 -1.61 5.28 12.39
C LEU A 34 -2.29 4.84 13.71
N PRO A 35 -2.42 5.74 14.70
CA PRO A 35 -1.88 7.11 14.73
C PRO A 35 -0.35 7.14 14.80
N LEU A 36 0.24 8.30 14.50
CA LEU A 36 1.69 8.48 14.62
C LEU A 36 2.11 8.33 16.09
N PRO A 37 3.01 7.39 16.44
CA PRO A 37 3.40 7.16 17.82
C PRO A 37 4.22 8.32 18.38
N ALA A 38 4.13 8.52 19.70
CA ALA A 38 4.80 9.61 20.40
C ALA A 38 6.34 9.48 20.36
N GLU A 39 6.86 8.30 20.11
CA GLU A 39 8.27 7.98 19.93
C GLU A 39 8.88 8.68 18.71
N ILE A 40 8.09 8.93 17.67
CA ILE A 40 8.53 9.69 16.48
C ILE A 40 8.41 11.17 16.81
N ARG A 41 9.56 11.83 16.97
CA ARG A 41 9.66 13.23 17.40
C ARG A 41 9.67 14.21 16.25
N GLU A 42 10.30 13.83 15.14
CA GLU A 42 10.48 14.69 13.97
C GLU A 42 10.65 13.83 12.73
N ILE A 43 10.08 14.28 11.62
CA ILE A 43 10.33 13.69 10.30
C ILE A 43 11.27 14.64 9.57
N ASN A 44 12.56 14.26 9.49
CA ASN A 44 13.61 15.05 8.86
C ASN A 44 13.44 15.11 7.35
N SER A 45 13.04 13.99 6.76
CA SER A 45 12.71 13.93 5.32
C SER A 45 11.72 12.82 5.00
N TYR A 46 10.90 13.09 3.98
CA TYR A 46 9.99 12.12 3.40
C TYR A 46 10.07 12.20 1.88
N ARG A 47 10.33 11.05 1.25
CA ARG A 47 10.42 10.91 -0.20
C ARG A 47 9.49 9.76 -0.63
N PRO A 48 8.29 10.07 -1.12
CA PRO A 48 7.34 9.02 -1.52
C PRO A 48 7.80 8.21 -2.73
N GLY A 49 8.65 8.79 -3.59
CA GLY A 49 9.01 8.16 -4.86
C GLY A 49 7.78 7.93 -5.76
N ALA A 50 7.91 8.11 -7.05
CA ALA A 50 6.87 7.75 -8.01
C ALA A 50 6.99 6.25 -8.30
N GLN A 51 5.99 5.45 -7.90
CA GLN A 51 5.96 4.01 -8.08
C GLN A 51 4.91 3.65 -9.11
N LEU A 52 5.27 2.86 -10.11
CA LEU A 52 4.38 2.52 -11.22
C LEU A 52 3.23 1.62 -10.80
N ALA A 53 2.07 1.83 -11.45
CA ALA A 53 0.90 0.97 -11.36
C ALA A 53 0.22 0.84 -12.71
N ILE A 54 -0.25 -0.38 -13.03
CA ILE A 54 -1.07 -0.68 -14.19
C ILE A 54 -2.28 -1.47 -13.71
N GLU A 55 -3.47 -1.12 -14.18
CA GLU A 55 -4.72 -1.76 -13.77
C GLU A 55 -5.63 -2.02 -14.96
N GLY A 56 -6.18 -3.22 -15.04
CA GLY A 56 -7.25 -3.57 -15.95
C GLY A 56 -8.56 -3.74 -15.19
N ASN A 57 -9.66 -3.13 -15.69
CA ASN A 57 -10.97 -3.16 -15.05
C ASN A 57 -12.04 -3.70 -15.98
N ILE A 58 -12.98 -4.40 -15.38
CA ILE A 58 -14.24 -4.82 -15.99
C ILE A 58 -15.36 -4.18 -15.18
N ILE A 59 -16.27 -3.47 -15.86
CA ILE A 59 -17.40 -2.79 -15.24
C ILE A 59 -18.68 -3.37 -15.77
N LYS A 60 -19.60 -3.73 -14.87
CA LYS A 60 -20.98 -4.11 -15.18
C LYS A 60 -21.92 -3.04 -14.69
N TRP A 61 -22.59 -2.37 -15.61
CA TRP A 61 -23.64 -1.40 -15.29
C TRP A 61 -24.93 -2.12 -14.93
N PHE A 62 -25.59 -1.70 -13.83
CA PHE A 62 -26.78 -2.34 -13.31
C PHE A 62 -28.07 -1.78 -13.92
N ASP A 63 -28.04 -0.51 -14.31
CA ASP A 63 -29.16 0.21 -14.87
C ASP A 63 -28.94 0.61 -16.33
N ARG A 64 -30.04 0.83 -17.07
CA ARG A 64 -30.00 1.22 -18.48
C ARG A 64 -29.32 2.58 -18.69
N ASN A 65 -29.41 3.48 -17.72
CA ASN A 65 -28.82 4.81 -17.77
C ASN A 65 -27.32 4.79 -17.42
N ARG A 66 -26.75 3.62 -17.10
CA ARG A 66 -25.34 3.43 -16.68
C ARG A 66 -24.96 4.36 -15.53
N LYS A 67 -25.82 4.51 -14.54
CA LYS A 67 -25.60 5.38 -13.40
C LYS A 67 -24.86 4.67 -12.28
N TRP A 68 -25.21 3.39 -12.03
CA TRP A 68 -24.61 2.52 -11.02
C TRP A 68 -24.04 1.27 -11.67
N GLY A 69 -22.87 0.86 -11.22
CA GLY A 69 -22.23 -0.37 -11.68
C GLY A 69 -21.34 -1.01 -10.63
N GLY A 70 -20.96 -2.25 -10.89
CA GLY A 70 -19.90 -2.95 -10.18
C GLY A 70 -18.64 -2.96 -11.02
N LEU A 71 -17.50 -2.72 -10.38
CA LEU A 71 -16.18 -2.76 -10.98
C LEU A 71 -15.35 -3.85 -10.29
N PHE A 72 -14.73 -4.68 -11.09
CA PHE A 72 -13.70 -5.61 -10.68
C PHE A 72 -12.44 -5.35 -11.50
N GLY A 73 -11.27 -5.38 -10.85
CA GLY A 73 -10.01 -5.12 -11.52
C GLY A 73 -8.88 -6.03 -11.06
N ILE A 74 -7.79 -5.94 -11.82
CA ILE A 74 -6.49 -6.48 -11.45
C ILE A 74 -5.48 -5.36 -11.63
N ARG A 75 -4.77 -5.02 -10.54
CA ARG A 75 -3.74 -3.97 -10.49
C ARG A 75 -2.40 -4.61 -10.15
N LEU A 76 -1.41 -4.35 -10.98
CA LEU A 76 0.00 -4.60 -10.68
C LEU A 76 0.59 -3.28 -10.24
N GLU A 77 1.09 -3.22 -9.02
CA GLU A 77 1.53 -1.95 -8.44
C GLU A 77 2.76 -2.09 -7.57
N ASN A 78 3.57 -1.04 -7.58
CA ASN A 78 4.63 -0.84 -6.61
C ASN A 78 4.21 0.23 -5.61
N LYS A 79 4.58 0.01 -4.34
CA LYS A 79 4.38 0.94 -3.22
C LYS A 79 5.71 1.13 -2.53
N GLY A 80 6.16 2.35 -2.38
CA GLY A 80 7.45 2.60 -1.77
C GLY A 80 7.58 4.02 -1.25
N MET A 81 8.48 4.16 -0.28
CA MET A 81 8.86 5.45 0.30
C MET A 81 10.26 5.36 0.91
N LYS A 82 10.86 6.50 1.09
CA LYS A 82 12.04 6.67 1.95
C LYS A 82 11.74 7.74 2.98
N THR A 83 12.03 7.43 4.23
CA THR A 83 11.88 8.39 5.33
C THR A 83 13.16 8.50 6.12
N ASP A 84 13.36 9.63 6.73
CA ASP A 84 14.37 9.89 7.75
C ASP A 84 13.66 10.58 8.89
N ALA A 85 13.70 9.99 10.08
CA ALA A 85 12.97 10.46 11.23
C ALA A 85 13.85 10.42 12.49
N ARG A 86 13.63 11.37 13.38
CA ARG A 86 14.20 11.37 14.72
C ARG A 86 13.23 10.72 15.69
N VAL A 87 13.74 9.72 16.43
CA VAL A 87 12.94 8.95 17.37
C VAL A 87 13.53 8.99 18.78
N LYS A 88 12.68 8.76 19.78
CA LYS A 88 13.08 8.68 21.18
C LYS A 88 12.37 7.52 21.86
N ASN A 89 13.14 6.67 22.55
CA ASN A 89 12.64 5.47 23.24
C ASN A 89 11.84 4.55 22.31
N TYR A 90 12.32 4.39 21.10
CA TYR A 90 11.70 3.60 20.06
C TYR A 90 12.21 2.16 20.19
N TYR A 91 11.34 1.25 20.64
CA TYR A 91 11.74 -0.15 20.73
C TYR A 91 11.97 -0.75 19.34
N MET A 92 13.14 -1.33 19.15
CA MET A 92 13.48 -2.03 17.92
C MET A 92 14.56 -3.08 18.15
N VAL A 93 14.58 -4.02 17.22
CA VAL A 93 15.62 -5.03 17.09
C VAL A 93 16.45 -4.69 15.86
N MET A 94 17.77 -4.66 16.00
CA MET A 94 18.68 -4.30 14.92
C MET A 94 19.96 -5.10 14.98
N ASP A 95 20.62 -5.25 13.85
CA ASP A 95 21.94 -5.87 13.75
C ASP A 95 23.02 -4.77 13.77
N SER A 96 23.90 -4.84 14.74
CA SER A 96 25.02 -3.91 14.86
C SER A 96 26.31 -4.62 14.45
N TYR A 97 27.11 -3.95 13.64
CA TYR A 97 28.46 -4.36 13.31
C TYR A 97 29.45 -3.60 14.18
N ASP A 98 30.12 -4.30 15.09
CA ASP A 98 31.25 -3.77 15.82
C ASP A 98 32.51 -4.51 15.34
N GLY A 99 33.09 -3.99 14.25
CA GLY A 99 34.35 -4.44 13.67
C GLY A 99 34.35 -5.81 12.98
N GLU A 100 34.03 -6.90 13.63
CA GLU A 100 34.01 -8.26 13.08
C GLU A 100 32.84 -9.15 13.59
N VAL A 101 32.06 -8.67 14.54
CA VAL A 101 30.98 -9.46 15.16
C VAL A 101 29.63 -8.86 14.83
N LEU A 102 28.77 -9.64 14.18
CA LEU A 102 27.37 -9.34 14.05
C LEU A 102 26.70 -9.49 15.42
N GLY A 103 26.38 -8.39 16.07
CA GLY A 103 25.64 -8.37 17.33
C GLY A 103 24.17 -8.10 17.07
N HIS A 104 23.31 -8.94 17.61
CA HIS A 104 21.86 -8.69 17.67
C HIS A 104 21.58 -7.81 18.88
N VAL A 105 21.09 -6.58 18.63
CA VAL A 105 20.85 -5.61 19.69
C VAL A 105 19.35 -5.31 19.77
N GLU A 106 18.79 -5.51 20.93
CA GLU A 106 17.39 -5.30 21.26
C GLU A 106 17.26 -4.24 22.35
N GLY A 107 16.36 -3.27 22.14
CA GLY A 107 16.11 -2.26 23.16
C GLY A 107 15.46 -0.97 22.65
N ASN A 108 15.55 0.05 23.50
CA ASN A 108 14.95 1.36 23.25
C ASN A 108 15.95 2.31 22.57
N TRP A 109 15.74 2.52 21.28
CA TRP A 109 16.56 3.41 20.46
C TRP A 109 16.17 4.88 20.64
N THR A 110 17.16 5.73 20.72
CA THR A 110 17.01 7.19 20.63
C THR A 110 18.06 7.74 19.70
N GLY A 111 17.64 8.31 18.59
CA GLY A 111 18.51 8.79 17.51
C GLY A 111 17.73 8.97 16.22
N ASN A 112 18.42 8.87 15.10
CA ASN A 112 17.82 8.97 13.78
C ASN A 112 17.57 7.57 13.17
N VAL A 113 16.52 7.46 12.35
CA VAL A 113 16.15 6.22 11.65
C VAL A 113 15.81 6.55 10.20
N LYS A 114 16.55 5.98 9.29
CA LYS A 114 16.23 5.96 7.86
C LYS A 114 15.49 4.66 7.53
N THR A 115 14.35 4.77 6.88
CA THR A 115 13.56 3.62 6.43
C THR A 115 13.40 3.68 4.92
N ASN A 116 13.62 2.56 4.26
CA ASN A 116 13.36 2.35 2.85
C ASN A 116 12.31 1.26 2.70
N VAL A 117 11.21 1.57 2.02
CA VAL A 117 10.13 0.62 1.71
C VAL A 117 10.02 0.51 0.20
N LYS A 118 9.98 -0.71 -0.32
CA LYS A 118 9.81 -0.98 -1.74
C LYS A 118 9.09 -2.31 -1.95
N ASN A 119 7.77 -2.25 -2.01
CA ASN A 119 6.90 -3.41 -2.07
C ASN A 119 6.18 -3.48 -3.40
N SER A 120 6.06 -4.69 -3.96
CA SER A 120 5.29 -4.97 -5.18
C SER A 120 4.07 -5.82 -4.83
N TYR A 121 2.91 -5.48 -5.39
CA TYR A 121 1.64 -6.13 -5.11
C TYR A 121 0.89 -6.50 -6.38
N ILE A 122 0.14 -7.59 -6.27
CA ILE A 122 -1.02 -7.86 -7.13
C ILE A 122 -2.25 -7.49 -6.30
N THR A 123 -3.02 -6.50 -6.74
CA THR A 123 -4.18 -5.95 -6.05
C THR A 123 -5.44 -6.20 -6.85
N LEU A 124 -6.49 -6.66 -6.20
CA LEU A 124 -7.81 -6.92 -6.77
C LEU A 124 -8.82 -5.95 -6.13
N PRO A 125 -9.16 -4.83 -6.79
CA PRO A 125 -10.20 -3.93 -6.36
C PRO A 125 -11.60 -4.49 -6.70
N PHE A 126 -12.53 -4.33 -5.75
CA PHE A 126 -13.95 -4.65 -5.87
C PHE A 126 -14.75 -3.40 -5.51
N GLN A 127 -15.21 -2.65 -6.48
CA GLN A 127 -15.76 -1.32 -6.24
C GLN A 127 -17.17 -1.18 -6.80
N VAL A 128 -17.97 -0.37 -6.13
CA VAL A 128 -19.17 0.22 -6.73
C VAL A 128 -18.71 1.48 -7.48
N ILE A 129 -19.19 1.64 -8.69
CA ILE A 129 -18.97 2.82 -9.52
C ILE A 129 -20.28 3.59 -9.69
N TYR A 130 -20.21 4.90 -9.47
CA TYR A 130 -21.32 5.81 -9.62
C TYR A 130 -21.00 6.94 -10.60
N LYS A 131 -21.79 7.04 -11.67
CA LYS A 131 -21.64 8.09 -12.66
C LYS A 131 -22.36 9.36 -12.22
N VAL A 132 -21.59 10.32 -11.69
CA VAL A 132 -22.12 11.62 -11.24
C VAL A 132 -22.58 12.47 -12.41
N SER A 133 -21.81 12.43 -13.50
CA SER A 133 -22.10 13.15 -14.75
C SER A 133 -21.60 12.35 -15.96
N PRO A 134 -21.87 12.75 -17.19
CA PRO A 134 -21.35 12.06 -18.38
C PRO A 134 -19.83 11.96 -18.44
N ARG A 135 -19.10 12.78 -17.65
CA ARG A 135 -17.63 12.82 -17.61
C ARG A 135 -17.02 12.39 -16.29
N TRP A 136 -17.80 12.25 -15.22
CA TRP A 136 -17.27 11.94 -13.88
C TRP A 136 -17.86 10.66 -13.33
N ASP A 137 -16.98 9.75 -12.99
CA ASP A 137 -17.27 8.52 -12.26
C ASP A 137 -16.61 8.58 -10.89
N LEU A 138 -17.36 8.24 -9.83
CA LEU A 138 -16.83 8.00 -8.49
C LEU A 138 -16.79 6.49 -8.23
N LYS A 139 -15.80 6.04 -7.50
CA LYS A 139 -15.57 4.62 -7.20
C LYS A 139 -15.29 4.46 -5.72
N PHE A 140 -15.84 3.42 -5.13
CA PHE A 140 -15.58 3.07 -3.74
C PHE A 140 -15.79 1.59 -3.50
N GLY A 141 -14.91 0.97 -2.72
CA GLY A 141 -15.06 -0.42 -2.32
C GLY A 141 -13.83 -1.02 -1.67
N PRO A 142 -13.90 -2.27 -1.25
CA PRO A 142 -12.75 -2.98 -0.71
C PRO A 142 -11.77 -3.39 -1.81
N TYR A 143 -10.54 -3.64 -1.38
CA TYR A 143 -9.54 -4.34 -2.18
C TYR A 143 -8.83 -5.40 -1.36
N ILE A 144 -8.28 -6.38 -2.04
CA ILE A 144 -7.33 -7.34 -1.48
C ILE A 144 -6.03 -7.26 -2.28
N SER A 145 -4.90 -7.44 -1.60
CA SER A 145 -3.56 -7.37 -2.21
C SER A 145 -2.71 -8.52 -1.74
N ILE A 146 -1.92 -9.06 -2.65
CA ILE A 146 -0.93 -10.09 -2.38
C ILE A 146 0.45 -9.49 -2.63
N LEU A 147 1.30 -9.50 -1.62
CA LEU A 147 2.70 -9.09 -1.73
C LEU A 147 3.47 -10.11 -2.58
N THR A 148 4.07 -9.65 -3.67
CA THR A 148 4.88 -10.48 -4.58
C THR A 148 6.37 -10.31 -4.33
N ASN A 149 6.78 -9.10 -3.95
CA ASN A 149 8.14 -8.79 -3.54
C ASN A 149 8.09 -7.68 -2.50
N GLY A 150 8.87 -7.81 -1.43
CA GLY A 150 8.91 -6.87 -0.33
C GLY A 150 10.33 -6.52 0.08
N ASP A 151 10.54 -5.23 0.35
CA ASP A 151 11.74 -4.67 0.94
C ASP A 151 11.29 -3.65 2.00
N PHE A 152 11.65 -3.92 3.24
CA PHE A 152 11.48 -3.02 4.36
C PHE A 152 12.77 -3.02 5.18
N SER A 153 13.66 -2.12 4.84
CA SER A 153 15.00 -2.07 5.39
C SER A 153 15.37 -0.66 5.81
N GLY A 154 16.41 -0.51 6.58
CA GLY A 154 16.87 0.80 6.98
C GLY A 154 18.11 0.81 7.85
N VAL A 155 18.39 2.01 8.40
CA VAL A 155 19.57 2.31 9.19
C VAL A 155 19.17 3.19 10.36
N ALA A 156 19.52 2.77 11.56
CA ALA A 156 19.53 3.59 12.77
C ALA A 156 20.92 4.22 12.92
N TYR A 157 21.00 5.54 13.13
CA TYR A 157 22.28 6.23 13.16
C TYR A 157 22.29 7.44 14.12
N ASP A 158 23.48 7.84 14.52
CA ASP A 158 23.73 8.97 15.40
C ASP A 158 22.84 8.95 16.66
N GLY A 159 22.97 7.87 17.44
CA GLY A 159 22.15 7.72 18.62
C GLY A 159 22.68 6.75 19.63
N TYR A 160 21.80 6.26 20.48
CA TYR A 160 22.10 5.27 21.48
C TYR A 160 20.91 4.32 21.69
N ILE A 161 21.22 3.10 22.07
CA ILE A 161 20.25 2.12 22.52
C ILE A 161 20.34 1.95 24.04
N ARG A 162 19.18 1.66 24.67
CA ARG A 162 19.11 1.22 26.05
C ARG A 162 18.56 -0.20 26.09
N GLU A 163 19.32 -1.09 26.71
CA GLU A 163 18.94 -2.49 26.83
C GLU A 163 17.75 -2.65 27.77
N GLY A 164 16.78 -3.48 27.39
CA GLY A 164 15.61 -3.83 28.16
C GLY A 164 14.58 -2.71 28.26
N ASP A 165 14.76 -1.77 29.17
CA ASP A 165 13.81 -0.68 29.41
C ASP A 165 14.40 0.72 29.11
N PRO A 166 13.57 1.81 29.08
CA PRO A 166 14.04 3.16 28.80
C PRO A 166 15.06 3.74 29.79
N THR A 167 15.30 3.06 30.93
CA THR A 167 16.29 3.44 31.97
C THR A 167 17.51 2.53 31.97
N GLY A 168 17.54 1.49 31.15
CA GLY A 168 18.60 0.49 31.07
C GLY A 168 19.96 1.04 30.64
N THR A 169 20.94 0.16 30.58
CA THR A 169 22.32 0.49 30.22
C THR A 169 22.36 1.15 28.83
N LYS A 170 23.08 2.27 28.74
CA LYS A 170 23.19 3.04 27.52
C LYS A 170 24.42 2.60 26.71
N ALA A 171 24.21 2.18 25.47
CA ALA A 171 25.25 1.93 24.49
C ALA A 171 25.13 2.93 23.33
N ASN A 172 26.22 3.66 23.05
CA ASN A 172 26.24 4.57 21.88
C ASN A 172 26.43 3.75 20.60
N VAL A 173 25.63 4.06 19.58
CA VAL A 173 25.67 3.39 18.29
C VAL A 173 25.81 4.45 17.20
N THR A 174 26.87 4.35 16.42
CA THR A 174 27.10 5.26 15.29
C THR A 174 26.18 4.89 14.13
N GLU A 175 26.10 3.61 13.81
CA GLU A 175 25.25 3.09 12.75
C GLU A 175 24.88 1.62 13.01
N ALA A 176 23.62 1.26 12.79
CA ALA A 176 23.13 -0.11 12.82
C ALA A 176 22.06 -0.30 11.74
N THR A 177 22.11 -1.43 11.06
CA THR A 177 21.15 -1.76 10.00
C THR A 177 20.00 -2.62 10.54
N TYR A 178 18.86 -2.56 9.87
CA TYR A 178 17.74 -3.47 10.10
C TYR A 178 17.09 -3.86 8.79
N ASP A 179 16.60 -5.09 8.72
CA ASP A 179 15.89 -5.64 7.57
C ASP A 179 14.72 -6.52 8.04
N PHE A 180 13.50 -6.04 7.80
CA PHE A 180 12.25 -6.71 8.13
C PHE A 180 11.50 -7.18 6.87
N SER A 181 12.20 -7.30 5.76
CA SER A 181 11.61 -7.71 4.47
C SER A 181 10.98 -9.10 4.53
N GLY A 182 11.60 -10.01 5.31
CA GLY A 182 11.10 -11.38 5.52
C GLY A 182 9.82 -11.47 6.35
N ASP A 183 9.57 -10.45 7.19
CA ASP A 183 8.46 -10.43 8.14
C ASP A 183 7.21 -9.75 7.58
N LEU A 184 7.26 -9.27 6.34
CA LEU A 184 6.13 -8.59 5.72
C LEU A 184 4.95 -9.53 5.49
N ARG A 185 3.76 -9.07 5.88
CA ARG A 185 2.51 -9.78 5.66
C ARG A 185 2.23 -9.91 4.15
N LYS A 186 2.05 -11.14 3.69
CA LYS A 186 1.78 -11.43 2.27
C LYS A 186 0.39 -10.98 1.83
N PHE A 187 -0.61 -11.09 2.69
CA PHE A 187 -1.99 -10.73 2.41
C PHE A 187 -2.37 -9.42 3.08
N GLN A 188 -2.86 -8.48 2.28
CA GLN A 188 -3.35 -7.19 2.74
C GLN A 188 -4.73 -6.90 2.18
N TRP A 189 -5.50 -6.11 2.88
CA TRP A 189 -6.82 -5.65 2.48
C TRP A 189 -7.09 -4.25 3.00
N GLY A 190 -8.04 -3.58 2.37
CA GLY A 190 -8.39 -2.23 2.75
C GLY A 190 -9.54 -1.68 1.92
N LEU A 191 -9.65 -0.37 1.92
CA LEU A 191 -10.62 0.40 1.16
C LEU A 191 -9.93 1.20 0.06
N ASP A 192 -10.62 1.31 -1.06
CA ASP A 192 -10.21 2.09 -2.21
C ASP A 192 -11.34 3.07 -2.55
N ALA A 193 -11.02 4.35 -2.67
CA ALA A 193 -11.95 5.41 -3.03
C ALA A 193 -11.34 6.26 -4.13
N GLY A 194 -12.06 6.48 -5.22
CA GLY A 194 -11.48 7.17 -6.36
C GLY A 194 -12.48 7.92 -7.20
N ALA A 195 -11.91 8.78 -8.06
CA ALA A 195 -12.61 9.52 -9.07
C ALA A 195 -11.92 9.37 -10.43
N GLU A 196 -12.71 9.33 -11.47
CA GLU A 196 -12.23 9.25 -12.84
C GLU A 196 -12.96 10.28 -13.70
N TRP A 197 -12.19 11.12 -14.38
CA TRP A 197 -12.69 12.14 -15.28
C TRP A 197 -12.41 11.76 -16.73
N ARG A 198 -13.46 11.63 -17.53
CA ARG A 198 -13.34 11.41 -18.97
C ARG A 198 -12.97 12.71 -19.67
N ALA A 199 -11.67 12.88 -19.93
CA ALA A 199 -11.12 14.08 -20.54
C ALA A 199 -11.49 14.18 -22.02
N TYR A 200 -11.42 13.05 -22.74
CA TYR A 200 -11.74 12.98 -24.17
C TYR A 200 -12.25 11.56 -24.49
N LYS A 201 -13.04 11.38 -25.52
CA LYS A 201 -13.69 10.13 -25.99
C LYS A 201 -13.38 8.87 -25.16
N HIS A 202 -12.18 8.33 -25.32
CA HIS A 202 -11.68 7.14 -24.66
C HIS A 202 -10.65 7.41 -23.55
N LEU A 203 -10.12 8.66 -23.50
CA LEU A 203 -9.09 9.04 -22.53
C LEU A 203 -9.72 9.54 -21.25
N SER A 204 -9.28 8.98 -20.14
CA SER A 204 -9.62 9.45 -18.79
C SER A 204 -8.38 9.79 -17.96
N VAL A 205 -8.60 10.61 -16.95
CA VAL A 205 -7.65 10.91 -15.87
C VAL A 205 -8.28 10.40 -14.59
N TYR A 206 -7.52 9.73 -13.74
CA TYR A 206 -8.05 9.16 -12.52
C TYR A 206 -7.17 9.46 -11.32
N ALA A 207 -7.77 9.41 -10.14
CA ALA A 207 -7.10 9.42 -8.85
C ALA A 207 -7.85 8.47 -7.91
N ASP A 208 -7.14 7.49 -7.36
CA ASP A 208 -7.66 6.46 -6.46
C ASP A 208 -6.82 6.46 -5.18
N LEU A 209 -7.46 6.69 -4.03
CA LEU A 209 -6.85 6.58 -2.70
C LEU A 209 -7.05 5.18 -2.16
N THR A 210 -5.97 4.48 -1.88
CA THR A 210 -5.96 3.18 -1.21
C THR A 210 -5.57 3.32 0.25
N TRP A 211 -6.38 2.78 1.16
CA TRP A 211 -6.12 2.76 2.59
C TRP A 211 -6.14 1.32 3.10
N GLY A 212 -4.96 0.82 3.51
CA GLY A 212 -4.82 -0.48 4.14
C GLY A 212 -5.41 -0.49 5.54
N LEU A 213 -6.23 -1.50 5.83
CA LEU A 213 -6.90 -1.67 7.12
C LEU A 213 -6.23 -2.73 8.02
N ASN A 214 -5.34 -3.54 7.47
CA ASN A 214 -4.47 -4.42 8.24
C ASN A 214 -3.02 -3.95 8.21
N SER A 215 -2.28 -4.24 9.29
CA SER A 215 -0.85 -3.93 9.38
C SER A 215 -0.06 -4.67 8.31
N ILE A 216 1.00 -4.03 7.82
CA ILE A 216 1.96 -4.66 6.88
C ILE A 216 2.78 -5.77 7.54
N PHE A 217 2.86 -5.77 8.88
CA PHE A 217 3.48 -6.84 9.65
C PHE A 217 2.42 -7.75 10.30
N PRO A 218 2.71 -9.04 10.51
CA PRO A 218 1.86 -9.95 11.27
C PRO A 218 1.65 -9.48 12.72
N GLY A 219 0.67 -10.06 13.40
CA GLY A 219 0.37 -9.66 14.79
C GLY A 219 1.38 -10.13 15.82
N ASP A 220 2.18 -11.11 15.47
CA ASP A 220 3.27 -11.71 16.24
C ASP A 220 4.65 -11.10 15.94
N PHE A 221 4.69 -10.06 15.11
CA PHE A 221 5.91 -9.31 14.87
C PHE A 221 6.19 -8.34 16.00
N GLU A 222 7.28 -8.57 16.73
CA GLU A 222 7.65 -7.85 17.96
C GLU A 222 8.80 -6.86 17.78
N SER A 223 9.46 -6.84 16.61
CA SER A 223 10.63 -6.00 16.38
C SER A 223 10.34 -4.50 16.34
N ILE A 224 9.09 -4.09 16.20
CA ILE A 224 8.59 -2.72 16.38
C ILE A 224 7.24 -2.70 17.09
N SER A 225 7.07 -1.73 17.99
CA SER A 225 5.93 -1.70 18.94
C SER A 225 4.62 -1.19 18.36
N PHE A 226 4.55 -0.77 17.11
CA PHE A 226 3.35 -0.20 16.50
C PHE A 226 3.01 -0.82 15.15
N LYS A 227 1.73 -0.73 14.79
CA LYS A 227 1.21 -1.23 13.52
C LYS A 227 1.43 -0.20 12.42
N MET A 228 1.82 -0.65 11.24
CA MET A 228 2.02 0.21 10.05
C MET A 228 1.01 -0.14 8.96
N TYR A 229 0.51 0.88 8.28
CA TYR A 229 -0.54 0.74 7.27
C TYR A 229 -0.12 1.41 5.96
N ASN A 230 -0.51 0.81 4.86
CA ASN A 230 -0.30 1.38 3.53
C ASN A 230 -1.39 2.43 3.23
N VAL A 231 -0.98 3.66 2.96
CA VAL A 231 -1.86 4.74 2.48
C VAL A 231 -1.22 5.36 1.24
N TYR A 232 -1.83 5.15 0.09
CA TYR A 232 -1.27 5.58 -1.19
C TYR A 232 -2.35 6.20 -2.09
N LEU A 233 -1.98 7.28 -2.77
CA LEU A 233 -2.73 7.86 -3.87
C LEU A 233 -2.16 7.33 -5.18
N ASN A 234 -2.98 6.63 -5.95
CA ASN A 234 -2.68 6.21 -7.32
C ASN A 234 -3.35 7.17 -8.30
N PHE A 235 -2.61 7.78 -9.19
CA PHE A 235 -3.17 8.68 -10.20
C PHE A 235 -2.47 8.54 -11.54
N GLY A 236 -3.18 8.83 -12.61
CA GLY A 236 -2.68 8.65 -13.95
C GLY A 236 -3.74 8.75 -15.01
N PHE A 237 -3.52 8.03 -16.09
CA PHE A 237 -4.38 8.03 -17.25
C PHE A 237 -5.05 6.68 -17.46
N GLY A 238 -6.25 6.72 -18.01
CA GLY A 238 -7.02 5.54 -18.36
C GLY A 238 -7.51 5.58 -19.81
N TYR A 239 -7.73 4.41 -20.37
CA TYR A 239 -8.38 4.21 -21.65
C TYR A 239 -9.65 3.39 -21.47
N VAL A 240 -10.75 3.90 -21.97
CA VAL A 240 -12.09 3.27 -21.92
C VAL A 240 -12.41 2.74 -23.30
N PHE A 241 -12.65 1.42 -23.40
CA PHE A 241 -12.98 0.74 -24.67
C PHE A 241 -14.44 0.89 -25.04
#